data_9226c6630c10398c387e85ef922fbaf2
#
_entry.id   9226c6630c10398c387e85ef922fbaf2
#
_cell.length_a   1.000
_cell.length_b   1.000
_cell.length_c   1.000
_cell.angle_alpha   90.00
_cell.angle_beta   90.00
_cell.angle_gamma   90.00
#
_symmetry.space_group_name_H-M   'P 1'
#
loop_
_entity.id
_entity.type
_entity.pdbx_description
1 polymer ?
#
loop_
_entity_poly.entity_id
_entity_poly.type
_entity_poly.pdbx_seq_one_letter_code
_entity_poly.pdbx_strand_id
1 'polypeptide(L)'
;MQIDDLFNILHNSLESQXNGKKISLKDMANSXGISMRTXXDWKLGRAKPQAASTVMKMLGKLDDDEILRSVRKINKLEDNE
;
A
#
# COMPACT_ATOMS: atom_id res chain seq x y z
N MET A 1 9.63 -10.59 4.82
CA MET A 1 9.35 -9.60 3.77
C MET A 1 9.73 -8.21 4.26
N GLN A 2 10.45 -7.47 3.43
CA GLN A 2 10.84 -6.11 3.76
C GLN A 2 9.75 -5.13 3.30
N ILE A 3 9.73 -3.96 3.93
CA ILE A 3 8.71 -2.95 3.59
C ILE A 3 8.82 -2.49 2.13
N ASP A 4 10.04 -2.43 1.61
CA ASP A 4 10.23 -2.03 0.22
C ASP A 4 9.65 -3.09 -0.74
N ASP A 5 9.76 -4.37 -0.41
CA ASP A 5 9.14 -5.42 -1.22
C ASP A 5 7.63 -5.22 -1.28
N LEU A 6 7.03 -5.01 -0.13
CA LEU A 6 5.59 -4.81 -0.01
C LEU A 6 5.14 -3.60 -0.81
N PHE A 7 5.85 -2.49 -0.63
CA PHE A 7 5.47 -1.25 -1.29
C PHE A 7 5.56 -1.38 -2.80
N ASN A 8 6.59 -2.08 -3.29
CA ASN A 8 6.75 -2.30 -4.73
C ASN A 8 5.68 -3.24 -5.28
N ILE A 9 5.31 -4.27 -4.52
CA ILE A 9 4.22 -5.16 -4.92
C ILE A 9 2.92 -4.37 -5.10
N LEU A 10 2.61 -3.50 -4.13
CA LEU A 10 1.37 -2.72 -4.20
C LEU A 10 1.40 -1.69 -5.31
N HIS A 11 2.55 -1.04 -5.53
CA HIS A 11 2.72 -0.10 -6.63
C HIS A 11 2.46 -0.80 -7.97
N ASN A 12 3.05 -1.97 -8.14
CA ASN A 12 2.88 -2.74 -9.37
C ASN A 12 1.43 -3.19 -9.56
N SER A 13 0.77 -3.54 -8.47
CA SER A 13 -0.64 -3.95 -8.54
C SER A 13 -1.53 -2.79 -8.96
N LEU A 14 -1.25 -1.60 -8.47
CA LEU A 14 -2.02 -0.42 -8.87
C LEU A 14 -1.80 -0.10 -10.35
N GLU A 15 -0.58 -0.25 -10.83
CA GLU A 15 -0.29 -0.07 -12.25
C GLU A 15 -1.03 -1.11 -13.10
N SER A 16 -1.09 -2.32 -12.61
CA SER A 16 -1.78 -3.40 -13.31
C SER A 16 -3.27 -3.10 -13.44
N GLN A 17 -3.86 -2.56 -12.42
CA GLN A 17 -5.26 -2.12 -12.49
C GLN A 17 -5.50 -1.08 -13.58
N UNK A 18 -4.59 -0.32 -13.73
CA UNK A 18 -4.64 0.70 -14.60
C UNK A 18 -4.23 0.32 -15.92
N ASN A 19 -4.44 -0.84 -16.26
CA ASN A 19 -4.09 -1.39 -17.56
C ASN A 19 -2.58 -1.40 -17.84
N GLY A 20 -1.79 -1.52 -16.82
CA GLY A 20 -0.35 -1.56 -16.96
C GLY A 20 0.30 -0.19 -17.17
N LYS A 21 -0.46 0.87 -17.03
CA LYS A 21 0.08 2.20 -17.19
C LYS A 21 0.98 2.56 -16.01
N LYS A 22 2.16 3.10 -16.31
CA LYS A 22 3.11 3.46 -15.26
C LYS A 22 2.56 4.59 -14.39
N ILE A 23 2.78 4.45 -13.08
CA ILE A 23 2.40 5.49 -12.12
C ILE A 23 3.70 6.07 -11.56
N SER A 24 3.91 7.37 -11.75
CA SER A 24 5.11 8.02 -11.24
C SER A 24 5.12 8.02 -9.72
N LEU A 25 6.29 8.19 -9.15
CA LEU A 25 6.43 8.31 -7.70
C LEU A 25 5.62 9.49 -7.18
N LYS A 26 5.62 10.60 -7.91
CA LYS A 26 4.84 11.78 -7.54
C LYS A 26 3.34 11.48 -7.48
N ASP A 27 2.83 10.82 -8.52
CA ASP A 27 1.40 10.49 -8.57
C ASP A 27 1.03 9.49 -7.48
N MET A 28 1.91 8.52 -7.23
CA MET A 28 1.67 7.54 -6.17
C MET A 28 1.62 8.23 -4.81
N ALA A 29 2.56 9.13 -4.54
CA ALA A 29 2.60 9.87 -3.28
C ALA A 29 1.36 10.72 -3.12
N ASN A 30 0.96 11.43 -4.18
CA ASN A 30 -0.24 12.26 -4.15
C ASN A 30 -1.48 11.45 -3.83
N SER A 31 -1.60 10.30 -4.43
CA SER A 31 -2.76 9.46 -4.19
C SER A 31 -2.84 8.90 -2.76
N UNK A 32 -1.68 8.77 -2.24
CA UNK A 32 -1.62 8.34 -1.06
C UNK A 32 -1.56 9.26 -0.09
N GLY A 33 -1.63 10.49 -0.24
CA GLY A 33 -1.53 11.64 0.64
C GLY A 33 -0.24 11.74 1.43
N ILE A 34 0.84 11.28 0.83
CA ILE A 34 2.17 11.34 1.47
C ILE A 34 3.13 12.10 0.57
N SER A 35 4.27 12.51 1.15
CA SER A 35 5.28 13.22 0.38
C SER A 35 6.03 12.26 -0.55
N MET A 36 6.61 12.81 -1.61
CA MET A 36 7.47 12.05 -2.50
C MET A 36 8.65 11.45 -1.75
N ARG A 37 9.19 12.18 -0.80
CA ARG A 37 10.29 11.69 0.01
C ARG A 37 9.90 10.45 0.78
N THR A 38 8.77 10.46 1.36
CA THR A 38 8.27 9.31 2.09
C THR A 38 8.13 8.08 1.18
N UNK A 39 7.69 8.22 -0.05
CA UNK A 39 7.57 7.30 -0.86
C UNK A 39 8.77 6.72 -1.27
N UNK A 40 9.59 7.42 -1.42
CA UNK A 40 10.82 7.05 -1.80
C UNK A 40 11.48 6.26 -0.84
N ASP A 41 11.44 6.80 0.36
CA ASP A 41 12.11 6.11 1.48
C ASP A 41 11.56 4.70 1.64
N TRP A 42 10.27 4.53 1.50
CA TRP A 42 9.67 3.20 1.63
C TRP A 42 10.08 2.29 0.48
N LYS A 43 10.08 2.81 -0.74
CA LYS A 43 10.44 1.99 -1.91
C LYS A 43 11.89 1.53 -1.87
N LEU A 44 12.75 2.33 -1.28
CA LEU A 44 14.17 2.01 -1.19
C LEU A 44 14.55 1.33 0.12
N GLY A 45 13.58 1.15 1.01
CA GLY A 45 13.84 0.50 2.29
C GLY A 45 14.61 1.33 3.28
N ARG A 46 14.65 2.66 3.09
CA ARG A 46 15.35 3.55 4.00
C ARG A 46 14.54 3.85 5.27
N ALA A 47 13.21 3.71 5.18
CA ALA A 47 12.33 3.84 6.33
C ALA A 47 11.56 2.54 6.46
N LYS A 48 11.41 2.05 7.68
CA LYS A 48 10.77 0.77 7.93
C LYS A 48 9.68 0.94 8.99
N PRO A 49 8.50 1.44 8.58
CA PRO A 49 7.42 1.67 9.55
C PRO A 49 6.96 0.34 10.15
N GLN A 50 7.16 0.21 11.44
CA GLN A 50 6.85 -1.02 12.17
C GLN A 50 5.36 -1.33 12.09
N ALA A 51 4.53 -0.30 12.22
CA ALA A 51 3.08 -0.49 12.19
C ALA A 51 2.61 -1.05 10.86
N ALA A 52 3.17 -0.57 9.74
CA ALA A 52 2.80 -1.08 8.43
C ALA A 52 3.15 -2.55 8.28
N SER A 53 4.35 -2.93 8.73
CA SER A 53 4.77 -4.34 8.69
C SER A 53 3.82 -5.21 9.51
N THR A 54 3.44 -4.75 10.69
CA THR A 54 2.54 -5.49 11.57
C THR A 54 1.18 -5.66 10.93
N VAL A 55 0.64 -4.58 10.36
CA VAL A 55 -0.68 -4.64 9.70
C VAL A 55 -0.66 -5.64 8.55
N MET A 56 0.43 -5.65 7.76
CA MET A 56 0.51 -6.58 6.65
C MET A 56 0.62 -8.02 7.11
N LYS A 57 1.31 -8.27 8.23
CA LYS A 57 1.35 -9.61 8.80
C LYS A 57 -0.04 -10.07 9.24
N MET A 58 -0.81 -9.16 9.81
CA MET A 58 -2.19 -9.47 10.21
C MET A 58 -3.04 -9.83 8.99
N LEU A 59 -2.93 -9.03 7.92
CA LEU A 59 -3.66 -9.32 6.69
C LEU A 59 -3.25 -10.66 6.10
N GLY A 60 -1.97 -10.99 6.17
CA GLY A 60 -1.45 -12.25 5.63
C GLY A 60 -1.99 -13.48 6.34
N LYS A 61 -2.55 -13.33 7.54
CA LYS A 61 -3.13 -14.45 8.27
C LYS A 61 -4.58 -14.72 7.88
N LEU A 62 -5.18 -13.83 7.09
CA LEU A 62 -6.59 -13.96 6.70
C LEU A 62 -6.70 -14.70 5.37
N ASP A 63 -7.82 -15.38 5.17
CA ASP A 63 -8.10 -15.96 3.86
C ASP A 63 -8.60 -14.86 2.92
N ASP A 64 -8.72 -15.20 1.64
CA ASP A 64 -9.00 -14.22 0.59
C ASP A 64 -10.30 -13.47 0.84
N ASP A 65 -11.35 -14.16 1.27
CA ASP A 65 -12.65 -13.53 1.51
C ASP A 65 -12.57 -12.55 2.68
N GLU A 66 -11.83 -12.90 3.72
CA GLU A 66 -11.70 -12.01 4.88
C GLU A 66 -10.85 -10.80 4.56
N ILE A 67 -9.82 -10.96 3.72
CA ILE A 67 -9.03 -9.82 3.26
C ILE A 67 -9.94 -8.83 2.54
N LEU A 68 -10.74 -9.32 1.60
CA LEU A 68 -11.63 -8.48 0.81
C LEU A 68 -12.63 -7.75 1.69
N ARG A 69 -13.26 -8.48 2.62
CA ARG A 69 -14.22 -7.85 3.54
C ARG A 69 -13.57 -6.79 4.41
N SER A 70 -12.38 -7.07 4.92
CA SER A 70 -11.66 -6.13 5.79
C SER A 70 -11.31 -4.86 5.07
N VAL A 71 -10.79 -4.98 3.84
CA VAL A 71 -10.42 -3.80 3.06
C VAL A 71 -11.64 -2.95 2.75
N ARG A 72 -12.76 -3.59 2.44
CA ARG A 72 -14.01 -2.86 2.16
C ARG A 72 -14.51 -2.12 3.39
N LYS A 73 -14.41 -2.73 4.57
CA LYS A 73 -14.78 -2.05 5.82
C LYS A 73 -13.90 -0.84 6.08
N ILE A 74 -12.59 -1.00 5.86
CA ILE A 74 -11.65 0.10 6.07
C ILE A 74 -11.98 1.26 5.13
N ASN A 75 -12.27 0.97 3.86
CA ASN A 75 -12.62 2.00 2.89
C ASN A 75 -13.89 2.75 3.30
N LYS A 76 -14.87 2.03 3.84
CA LYS A 76 -16.10 2.67 4.32
C LYS A 76 -15.83 3.63 5.48
N LEU A 77 -14.95 3.25 6.39
CA LEU A 77 -14.60 4.12 7.51
C LEU A 77 -13.96 5.41 7.01
N GLU A 78 -13.08 5.31 6.01
CA GLU A 78 -12.43 6.48 5.44
C GLU A 78 -13.43 7.38 4.72
N ASP A 79 -14.38 6.79 4.00
CA ASP A 79 -15.37 7.56 3.27
C ASP A 79 -16.28 8.36 4.19
N ASN A 80 -16.45 7.89 5.43
CA ASN A 80 -17.33 8.56 6.40
C ASN A 80 -16.62 9.63 7.22
N GLU A 81 -15.32 9.79 7.02
CA GLU A 81 -14.58 10.87 7.68
C GLU A 81 -14.73 12.20 6.92
#